data_c0ec68a5a43eb14f016b77bf1a3ae3a2
#
_entry.id   c0ec68a5a43eb14f016b77bf1a3ae3a2
#
_cell.length_a   1.000
_cell.length_b   1.000
_cell.length_c   1.000
_cell.angle_alpha   90.00
_cell.angle_beta   90.00
_cell.angle_gamma   90.00
#
_symmetry.space_group_name_H-M   'P 1'
#
loop_
_entity.id
_entity.type
_entity.pdbx_description
1 polymer ?
#
loop_
_entity_poly.entity_id
_entity_poly.type
_entity_poly.pdbx_seq_one_letter_code
_entity_poly.pdbx_strand_id
1 'polypeptide(L)'
;MRNIIVCLIGLVLTGCATTDNLGDLSKRFDDIKKIETLFFNQMPLPKDARISPDKSLILGEGDNWAGRIELSSSLEPLEASAFFTREYPKHNWQLISSTKAKLSILVFTGSTRTLTIEITEGGPLAAKSMIVMTVAPKVQNQVTPDSKK
;
A
#
# COMPACT_ATOMS: atom_id res chain seq x y z
N MET A 1 55.74 -16.37 -51.68
CA MET A 1 54.64 -17.33 -51.85
C MET A 1 53.85 -17.44 -50.52
N ARG A 2 52.61 -17.27 -50.64
CA ARG A 2 51.53 -17.58 -49.68
C ARG A 2 51.07 -16.47 -48.79
N ASN A 3 50.00 -15.76 -49.26
CA ASN A 3 49.15 -14.83 -48.58
C ASN A 3 48.39 -15.53 -47.46
N ILE A 4 48.44 -14.95 -46.27
CA ILE A 4 47.49 -15.26 -45.21
C ILE A 4 46.62 -14.01 -44.99
N ILE A 5 45.40 -14.08 -45.53
CA ILE A 5 44.35 -13.11 -45.28
C ILE A 5 43.79 -13.42 -43.91
N VAL A 6 44.04 -12.53 -42.96
CA VAL A 6 43.39 -12.58 -41.63
C VAL A 6 42.05 -11.84 -41.74
N CYS A 7 40.95 -12.59 -41.76
CA CYS A 7 39.61 -12.08 -41.67
C CYS A 7 39.31 -11.64 -40.22
N LEU A 8 39.35 -10.33 -39.99
CA LEU A 8 38.90 -9.75 -38.70
C LEU A 8 37.37 -9.69 -38.72
N ILE A 9 36.74 -10.69 -38.10
CA ILE A 9 35.28 -10.65 -37.84
C ILE A 9 35.04 -9.76 -36.66
N GLY A 10 34.58 -8.52 -36.94
CA GLY A 10 34.10 -7.59 -35.93
C GLY A 10 32.76 -8.06 -35.36
N LEU A 11 32.76 -8.54 -34.12
CA LEU A 11 31.56 -8.89 -33.37
C LEU A 11 30.93 -7.60 -32.85
N VAL A 12 29.92 -7.08 -33.54
CA VAL A 12 29.09 -5.95 -33.06
C VAL A 12 28.14 -6.47 -32.02
N LEU A 13 28.45 -6.30 -30.75
CA LEU A 13 27.54 -6.53 -29.63
C LEU A 13 26.56 -5.35 -29.59
N THR A 14 25.40 -5.50 -30.25
CA THR A 14 24.25 -4.60 -30.01
C THR A 14 23.63 -4.95 -28.66
N GLY A 15 24.11 -4.31 -27.61
CA GLY A 15 23.45 -4.32 -26.31
C GLY A 15 22.14 -3.57 -26.38
N CYS A 16 20.99 -4.28 -26.39
CA CYS A 16 19.70 -3.67 -26.08
C CYS A 16 19.73 -3.22 -24.61
N ALA A 17 19.99 -1.94 -24.37
CA ALA A 17 19.75 -1.33 -23.09
C ALA A 17 18.23 -1.21 -22.92
N THR A 18 17.64 -2.09 -22.13
CA THR A 18 16.26 -1.98 -21.67
C THR A 18 16.14 -0.77 -20.74
N THR A 19 15.67 0.35 -21.28
CA THR A 19 15.40 1.59 -20.58
C THR A 19 14.10 1.54 -19.75
N ASP A 20 13.42 0.40 -19.71
CA ASP A 20 12.13 0.25 -19.04
C ASP A 20 12.21 0.30 -17.50
N ASN A 21 13.38 0.06 -16.91
CA ASN A 21 13.53 0.02 -15.45
C ASN A 21 13.58 1.41 -14.76
N LEU A 22 14.02 2.46 -15.45
CA LEU A 22 14.12 3.79 -14.84
C LEU A 22 12.76 4.48 -14.68
N GLY A 23 11.85 4.29 -15.64
CA GLY A 23 10.49 4.83 -15.56
C GLY A 23 9.64 4.16 -14.47
N ASP A 24 9.82 2.85 -14.28
CA ASP A 24 9.14 2.09 -13.23
C ASP A 24 9.65 2.48 -11.83
N LEU A 25 10.94 2.70 -11.66
CA LEU A 25 11.53 3.18 -10.41
C LEU A 25 11.03 4.58 -10.04
N SER A 26 10.99 5.52 -11.00
CA SER A 26 10.48 6.87 -10.77
C SER A 26 9.03 6.85 -10.31
N LYS A 27 8.17 6.09 -10.98
CA LYS A 27 6.77 5.92 -10.61
C LYS A 27 6.61 5.33 -9.20
N ARG A 28 7.42 4.35 -8.83
CA ARG A 28 7.42 3.76 -7.48
C ARG A 28 7.80 4.77 -6.41
N PHE A 29 8.79 5.63 -6.66
CA PHE A 29 9.16 6.71 -5.72
C PHE A 29 8.05 7.74 -5.56
N ASP A 30 7.37 8.11 -6.64
CA ASP A 30 6.25 9.04 -6.60
C ASP A 30 5.05 8.44 -5.84
N ASP A 31 4.75 7.16 -6.04
CA ASP A 31 3.70 6.44 -5.32
C ASP A 31 4.02 6.35 -3.82
N ILE A 32 5.26 6.02 -3.43
CA ILE A 32 5.69 6.01 -2.02
C ILE A 32 5.51 7.39 -1.41
N LYS A 33 5.99 8.44 -2.07
CA LYS A 33 5.91 9.81 -1.58
C LYS A 33 4.46 10.28 -1.43
N LYS A 34 3.58 9.88 -2.35
CA LYS A 34 2.14 10.14 -2.29
C LYS A 34 1.51 9.42 -1.10
N ILE A 35 1.84 8.15 -0.90
CA ILE A 35 1.41 7.35 0.26
C ILE A 35 1.85 8.03 1.56
N GLU A 36 3.12 8.37 1.67
CA GLU A 36 3.68 9.03 2.85
C GLU A 36 2.95 10.33 3.15
N THR A 37 2.74 11.19 2.16
CA THR A 37 2.06 12.48 2.32
C THR A 37 0.61 12.32 2.80
N LEU A 38 -0.12 11.33 2.30
CA LEU A 38 -1.51 11.07 2.67
C LEU A 38 -1.63 10.45 4.06
N PHE A 39 -0.65 9.62 4.45
CA PHE A 39 -0.71 8.85 5.70
C PHE A 39 -0.15 9.62 6.90
N PHE A 40 0.96 10.34 6.77
CA PHE A 40 1.66 10.94 7.91
C PHE A 40 0.82 11.88 8.76
N ASN A 41 -0.21 12.53 8.20
CA ASN A 41 -1.03 13.48 8.93
C ASN A 41 -2.32 12.89 9.51
N GLN A 42 -2.85 11.79 8.98
CA GLN A 42 -4.18 11.30 9.34
C GLN A 42 -4.23 9.81 9.73
N MET A 43 -3.20 9.04 9.38
CA MET A 43 -3.19 7.60 9.52
C MET A 43 -1.83 7.11 10.04
N PRO A 44 -1.63 7.11 11.37
CA PRO A 44 -0.36 6.72 11.96
C PRO A 44 -0.03 5.25 11.64
N LEU A 45 1.23 5.02 11.30
CA LEU A 45 1.79 3.68 11.10
C LEU A 45 2.73 3.31 12.25
N PRO A 46 2.92 2.02 12.54
CA PRO A 46 4.01 1.58 13.41
C PRO A 46 5.35 2.14 12.96
N LYS A 47 6.23 2.51 13.89
CA LYS A 47 7.53 3.16 13.58
C LYS A 47 8.43 2.36 12.66
N ASP A 48 8.31 1.04 12.69
CA ASP A 48 9.07 0.09 11.90
C ASP A 48 8.33 -0.39 10.65
N ALA A 49 7.15 0.17 10.37
CA ALA A 49 6.35 -0.22 9.22
C ALA A 49 7.09 0.03 7.91
N ARG A 50 7.07 -0.98 7.04
CA ARG A 50 7.65 -0.91 5.69
C ARG A 50 6.55 -1.15 4.67
N ILE A 51 6.27 -0.13 3.88
CA ILE A 51 5.26 -0.18 2.81
C ILE A 51 5.82 -0.99 1.65
N SER A 52 4.97 -1.82 1.04
CA SER A 52 5.22 -2.56 -0.20
C SER A 52 4.60 -1.80 -1.38
N PRO A 53 5.35 -0.97 -2.13
CA PRO A 53 4.76 -0.11 -3.17
C PRO A 53 4.17 -0.90 -4.33
N ASP A 54 4.79 -2.02 -4.69
CA ASP A 54 4.36 -2.93 -5.76
C ASP A 54 3.05 -3.67 -5.45
N LYS A 55 2.65 -3.68 -4.18
CA LYS A 55 1.39 -4.27 -3.71
C LYS A 55 0.38 -3.23 -3.19
N SER A 56 0.73 -1.96 -3.33
CA SER A 56 -0.08 -0.84 -2.89
C SER A 56 -0.64 -0.08 -4.08
N LEU A 57 -1.87 0.41 -3.95
CA LEU A 57 -2.55 1.18 -4.98
C LEU A 57 -3.28 2.34 -4.34
N ILE A 58 -3.09 3.56 -4.88
CA ILE A 58 -3.86 4.75 -4.50
C ILE A 58 -4.51 5.32 -5.75
N LEU A 59 -5.81 5.54 -5.66
CA LEU A 59 -6.65 6.12 -6.69
C LEU A 59 -7.20 7.45 -6.22
N GLY A 60 -7.26 8.43 -7.10
CA GLY A 60 -7.76 9.77 -6.78
C GLY A 60 -6.73 10.67 -6.10
N GLU A 61 -7.18 11.87 -5.72
CA GLU A 61 -6.33 12.93 -5.14
C GLU A 61 -7.10 13.72 -4.07
N GLY A 62 -6.35 14.47 -3.24
CA GLY A 62 -6.91 15.32 -2.20
C GLY A 62 -7.84 14.54 -1.27
N ASP A 63 -9.06 15.06 -1.08
CA ASP A 63 -10.04 14.44 -0.17
C ASP A 63 -10.84 13.28 -0.77
N ASN A 64 -10.66 12.99 -2.05
CA ASN A 64 -11.42 11.95 -2.77
C ASN A 64 -10.57 10.71 -3.16
N TRP A 65 -9.48 10.48 -2.45
CA TRP A 65 -8.67 9.29 -2.70
C TRP A 65 -9.28 8.04 -2.05
N ALA A 66 -9.05 6.91 -2.67
CA ALA A 66 -9.24 5.58 -2.13
C ALA A 66 -7.96 4.78 -2.33
N GLY A 67 -7.71 3.76 -1.54
CA GLY A 67 -6.50 2.99 -1.73
C GLY A 67 -6.45 1.71 -0.92
N ARG A 68 -5.57 0.82 -1.36
CA ARG A 68 -5.13 -0.37 -0.66
C ARG A 68 -3.63 -0.29 -0.48
N ILE A 69 -3.18 -0.42 0.75
CA ILE A 69 -1.77 -0.33 1.10
C ILE A 69 -1.38 -1.58 1.86
N GLU A 70 -0.35 -2.24 1.38
CA GLU A 70 0.27 -3.37 2.06
C GLU A 70 1.56 -2.92 2.72
N LEU A 71 1.72 -3.28 3.97
CA LEU A 71 2.89 -3.00 4.77
C LEU A 71 3.24 -4.17 5.69
N SER A 72 4.49 -4.22 6.09
CA SER A 72 5.01 -5.17 7.05
C SER A 72 5.48 -4.46 8.32
N SER A 73 5.45 -5.15 9.47
CA SER A 73 5.90 -4.62 10.76
C SER A 73 6.58 -5.71 11.59
N SER A 74 7.48 -5.31 12.49
CA SER A 74 8.09 -6.19 13.49
C SER A 74 7.20 -6.41 14.72
N LEU A 75 6.06 -5.74 14.79
CA LEU A 75 5.06 -6.00 15.83
C LEU A 75 4.39 -7.34 15.59
N GLU A 76 4.14 -8.09 16.66
CA GLU A 76 3.27 -9.26 16.58
C GLU A 76 1.84 -8.85 16.18
N PRO A 77 1.02 -9.71 15.54
CA PRO A 77 -0.32 -9.33 15.08
C PRO A 77 -1.21 -8.73 16.17
N LEU A 78 -1.09 -9.21 17.39
CA LEU A 78 -1.86 -8.68 18.52
C LEU A 78 -1.37 -7.27 18.92
N GLU A 79 -0.06 -7.04 18.90
CA GLU A 79 0.55 -5.73 19.20
C GLU A 79 0.21 -4.71 18.11
N ALA A 80 0.26 -5.12 16.84
CA ALA A 80 -0.16 -4.29 15.71
C ALA A 80 -1.65 -3.92 15.83
N SER A 81 -2.52 -4.86 16.16
CA SER A 81 -3.94 -4.60 16.42
C SER A 81 -4.15 -3.61 17.57
N ALA A 82 -3.41 -3.78 18.69
CA ALA A 82 -3.45 -2.87 19.82
C ALA A 82 -2.96 -1.46 19.46
N PHE A 83 -1.91 -1.37 18.63
CA PHE A 83 -1.40 -0.09 18.12
C PHE A 83 -2.51 0.68 17.39
N PHE A 84 -3.14 0.07 16.38
CA PHE A 84 -4.18 0.73 15.60
C PHE A 84 -5.39 1.11 16.45
N THR A 85 -5.85 0.22 17.32
CA THR A 85 -6.98 0.46 18.21
C THR A 85 -6.73 1.66 19.15
N ARG A 86 -5.49 1.89 19.58
CA ARG A 86 -5.10 2.98 20.48
C ARG A 86 -4.85 4.29 19.75
N GLU A 87 -4.19 4.24 18.59
CA GLU A 87 -3.70 5.45 17.91
C GLU A 87 -4.77 6.10 17.02
N TYR A 88 -5.57 5.29 16.31
CA TYR A 88 -6.52 5.80 15.33
C TYR A 88 -7.62 6.70 15.88
N PRO A 89 -8.19 6.45 17.10
CA PRO A 89 -9.15 7.38 17.70
C PRO A 89 -8.59 8.78 17.93
N LYS A 90 -7.28 8.93 18.13
CA LYS A 90 -6.62 10.24 18.29
C LYS A 90 -6.58 11.05 16.98
N HIS A 91 -6.81 10.39 15.85
CA HIS A 91 -6.80 10.96 14.50
C HIS A 91 -8.20 10.98 13.86
N ASN A 92 -9.25 11.06 14.68
CA ASN A 92 -10.65 11.15 14.26
C ASN A 92 -11.18 9.90 13.51
N TRP A 93 -10.56 8.73 13.76
CA TRP A 93 -11.07 7.46 13.31
C TRP A 93 -11.80 6.75 14.45
N GLN A 94 -13.04 6.38 14.27
CA GLN A 94 -13.82 5.62 15.24
C GLN A 94 -13.81 4.14 14.88
N LEU A 95 -13.39 3.28 15.81
CA LEU A 95 -13.49 1.83 15.64
C LEU A 95 -14.96 1.41 15.69
N ILE A 96 -15.44 0.74 14.64
CA ILE A 96 -16.82 0.25 14.53
C ILE A 96 -16.92 -1.26 14.54
N SER A 97 -15.85 -1.98 14.23
CA SER A 97 -15.79 -3.44 14.29
C SER A 97 -14.37 -3.94 14.54
N SER A 98 -14.25 -5.01 15.32
CA SER A 98 -12.97 -5.68 15.56
C SER A 98 -13.19 -7.19 15.66
N THR A 99 -12.46 -7.94 14.85
CA THR A 99 -12.40 -9.40 14.89
C THR A 99 -10.96 -9.82 15.12
N LYS A 100 -10.74 -10.74 16.06
CA LYS A 100 -9.42 -11.28 16.42
C LYS A 100 -9.38 -12.77 16.17
N ALA A 101 -8.60 -13.18 15.17
CA ALA A 101 -8.36 -14.56 14.81
C ALA A 101 -6.96 -14.66 14.16
N LYS A 102 -6.66 -15.72 13.40
CA LYS A 102 -5.46 -15.80 12.54
C LYS A 102 -5.36 -14.60 11.60
N LEU A 103 -6.50 -14.12 11.11
CA LEU A 103 -6.67 -12.84 10.45
C LEU A 103 -7.42 -11.91 11.41
N SER A 104 -6.76 -10.89 11.92
CA SER A 104 -7.42 -9.82 12.68
C SER A 104 -7.92 -8.75 11.74
N ILE A 105 -9.17 -8.33 11.90
CA ILE A 105 -9.79 -7.30 11.08
C ILE A 105 -10.28 -6.19 12.01
N LEU A 106 -9.84 -4.96 11.73
CA LEU A 106 -10.31 -3.74 12.39
C LEU A 106 -10.99 -2.87 11.34
N VAL A 107 -12.19 -2.40 11.64
CA VAL A 107 -12.92 -1.47 10.77
C VAL A 107 -13.13 -0.17 11.49
N PHE A 108 -12.66 0.90 10.87
CA PHE A 108 -12.81 2.27 11.37
C PHE A 108 -13.68 3.09 10.42
N THR A 109 -14.34 4.07 10.98
CA THR A 109 -15.05 5.10 10.25
C THR A 109 -14.47 6.48 10.58
N GLY A 110 -14.12 7.26 9.57
CA GLY A 110 -13.78 8.68 9.67
C GLY A 110 -14.97 9.55 9.28
N SER A 111 -14.75 10.83 9.00
CA SER A 111 -15.81 11.75 8.57
C SER A 111 -16.44 11.36 7.23
N THR A 112 -15.60 11.16 6.20
CA THR A 112 -16.02 10.90 4.82
C THR A 112 -15.64 9.52 4.31
N ARG A 113 -14.88 8.71 5.09
CA ARG A 113 -14.26 7.46 4.63
C ARG A 113 -14.43 6.35 5.66
N THR A 114 -14.28 5.13 5.17
CA THR A 114 -14.07 3.93 5.96
C THR A 114 -12.67 3.41 5.76
N LEU A 115 -12.11 2.76 6.76
CA LEU A 115 -10.83 2.10 6.74
C LEU A 115 -10.98 0.70 7.29
N THR A 116 -10.53 -0.28 6.54
CA THR A 116 -10.37 -1.66 7.00
C THR A 116 -8.89 -1.97 7.14
N ILE A 117 -8.49 -2.50 8.28
CA ILE A 117 -7.12 -2.99 8.54
C ILE A 117 -7.19 -4.49 8.76
N GLU A 118 -6.52 -5.23 7.91
CA GLU A 118 -6.34 -6.67 8.00
C GLU A 118 -4.93 -6.97 8.47
N ILE A 119 -4.78 -7.77 9.52
CA ILE A 119 -3.48 -8.10 10.12
C ILE A 119 -3.34 -9.61 10.16
N THR A 120 -2.28 -10.12 9.55
CA THR A 120 -1.92 -11.54 9.53
C THR A 120 -0.51 -11.75 10.05
N GLU A 121 -0.17 -12.97 10.44
CA GLU A 121 1.21 -13.35 10.70
C GLU A 121 2.07 -13.15 9.45
N GLY A 122 3.27 -12.67 9.63
CA GLY A 122 4.30 -12.59 8.60
C GLY A 122 4.95 -13.96 8.34
N GLY A 123 5.79 -14.00 7.32
CA GLY A 123 6.55 -15.21 6.99
C GLY A 123 7.70 -15.47 7.99
N PRO A 124 8.19 -16.73 8.09
CA PRO A 124 9.16 -17.15 9.10
C PRO A 124 10.54 -16.47 9.01
N LEU A 125 10.86 -15.82 7.91
CA LEU A 125 12.13 -15.12 7.69
C LEU A 125 11.95 -13.61 7.42
N ALA A 126 10.73 -13.10 7.64
CA ALA A 126 10.37 -11.72 7.29
C ALA A 126 9.86 -10.94 8.52
N ALA A 127 8.93 -10.04 8.29
CA ALA A 127 8.25 -9.30 9.34
C ALA A 127 7.35 -10.21 10.18
N LYS A 128 7.07 -9.85 11.42
CA LYS A 128 6.19 -10.60 12.32
C LYS A 128 4.72 -10.46 11.92
N SER A 129 4.33 -9.32 11.37
CA SER A 129 2.99 -9.13 10.80
C SER A 129 3.01 -8.54 9.40
N MET A 130 2.04 -8.97 8.60
CA MET A 130 1.64 -8.35 7.34
C MET A 130 0.32 -7.62 7.58
N ILE A 131 0.25 -6.40 7.10
CA ILE A 131 -0.88 -5.50 7.35
C ILE A 131 -1.37 -4.97 6.01
N VAL A 132 -2.67 -5.08 5.79
CA VAL A 132 -3.33 -4.52 4.61
C VAL A 132 -4.33 -3.49 5.08
N MET A 133 -4.21 -2.28 4.58
CA MET A 133 -5.08 -1.17 4.89
C MET A 133 -5.87 -0.80 3.64
N THR A 134 -7.19 -0.86 3.71
CA THR A 134 -8.08 -0.46 2.62
C THR A 134 -8.90 0.74 3.05
N VAL A 135 -8.71 1.85 2.33
CA VAL A 135 -9.46 3.11 2.55
C VAL A 135 -10.42 3.31 1.40
N ALA A 136 -11.67 3.59 1.72
CA ALA A 136 -12.71 3.85 0.72
C ALA A 136 -13.61 5.01 1.17
N PRO A 137 -14.16 5.80 0.23
CA PRO A 137 -15.21 6.77 0.52
C PRO A 137 -16.43 6.08 1.12
N LYS A 138 -17.13 6.76 2.04
CA LYS A 138 -18.43 6.27 2.50
C LYS A 138 -19.43 6.34 1.36
N VAL A 139 -20.18 5.27 1.14
CA VAL A 139 -21.33 5.30 0.25
C VAL A 139 -22.40 6.14 0.92
N GLN A 140 -22.68 7.31 0.37
CA GLN A 140 -23.85 8.07 0.77
C GLN A 140 -25.05 7.39 0.11
N ASN A 141 -25.85 6.66 0.88
CA ASN A 141 -27.15 6.21 0.42
C ASN A 141 -28.00 7.45 0.15
N GLN A 142 -28.08 7.85 -1.10
CA GLN A 142 -29.15 8.74 -1.54
C GLN A 142 -30.43 7.93 -1.40
N VAL A 143 -31.12 8.11 -0.28
CA VAL A 143 -32.52 7.71 -0.17
C VAL A 143 -33.25 8.61 -1.16
N THR A 144 -33.53 8.11 -2.34
CA THR A 144 -34.46 8.74 -3.27
C THR A 144 -35.80 8.74 -2.55
N PRO A 145 -36.42 9.90 -2.25
CA PRO A 145 -37.77 9.89 -1.71
C PRO A 145 -38.65 9.25 -2.77
N ASP A 146 -39.29 8.14 -2.40
CA ASP A 146 -40.28 7.48 -3.22
C ASP A 146 -41.39 8.50 -3.52
N SER A 147 -41.50 8.91 -4.78
CA SER A 147 -42.57 9.79 -5.23
C SER A 147 -43.85 9.00 -5.16
N LYS A 148 -44.53 9.02 -4.03
CA LYS A 148 -45.94 8.59 -3.97
C LYS A 148 -46.77 9.46 -4.89
N LYS A 149 -47.26 8.82 -5.91
CA LYS A 149 -48.38 9.27 -6.71
C LYS A 149 -49.65 8.66 -6.13
#